data_880a8c9371fe5448c8c547e89b146d67
#
_entry.id   880a8c9371fe5448c8c547e89b146d67
#
_cell.length_a   1.000
_cell.length_b   1.000
_cell.length_c   1.000
_cell.angle_alpha   90.00
_cell.angle_beta   90.00
_cell.angle_gamma   90.00
#
_symmetry.space_group_name_H-M   'P 1'
#
loop_
_entity.id
_entity.type
_entity.pdbx_description
1 polymer ?
#
loop_
_entity_poly.entity_id
_entity_poly.type
_entity_poly.pdbx_seq_one_letter_code
_entity_poly.pdbx_strand_id
1 'polypeptide(L)'
;MAHPNLSSSSSSPLLLLSSAAAAEPIPTTLDGPFAPTTRRFDPSLRRGSDDVPLSDPRLAKKVESPFPEQIALAASSSPSSIWISWITGDAKIGSDVSPLDPSAVASEVWYGEESGEYPLMAKGAALVYSQLYPYEGLLNYTSGIIHHVRIDGLQPGKRYYYKCGDSSLKALSEEHSFETLPSPAPDMYPRRIAVIGDLGLTSNSTTTIDHLAQNDPSLILMVGDLTYANQYLTTGGKGASCFSCSFPNAPIRETYQPRWDGWGRFMEPLTSKIPMMVIEGNHEIEPQAGGVTFKSYLSRFSVPSQESGSNSSFYYSFNAGGVHFIMLGAYVDYNRTGAQYAWLKSDLHQVDREVTPWVVATWHPPWYNSYSSHYQEFECMRQQMEGLLYQYGVDVVFSGHVHAYERMNRVFNYTLDPCGPVYITVGDGGNIEQIDIDHADDPEKCPSQSDNIPEFGGVCHLNFSSGPAKGKFCWDQQPEWSAFRDSSFGHGILEVINLTYALWTWHRNQDIYGENSTGDQIYIVRQPDKCSLHIGNVTSHNCSHSSTDCAQSNQSEKQAVQMSCLFTTLVLGSISIILSFTLHIY
;
A
#
# COMPACT_ATOMS: atom_id res chain seq x y z
N MET A 1 55.22 -43.26 -43.09
CA MET A 1 55.74 -43.89 -41.86
C MET A 1 56.06 -42.78 -40.90
N ALA A 2 55.22 -42.55 -39.93
CA ALA A 2 55.43 -41.96 -38.60
C ALA A 2 54.07 -41.59 -38.00
N HIS A 3 53.68 -42.29 -36.96
CA HIS A 3 52.51 -41.99 -36.16
C HIS A 3 52.83 -40.81 -35.20
N PRO A 4 51.94 -39.88 -34.96
CA PRO A 4 52.07 -39.02 -33.79
C PRO A 4 51.21 -39.53 -32.63
N ASN A 5 51.80 -39.46 -31.43
CA ASN A 5 51.26 -39.78 -30.13
C ASN A 5 50.03 -38.96 -29.74
N LEU A 6 49.03 -39.63 -29.23
CA LEU A 6 47.93 -39.07 -28.48
C LEU A 6 48.38 -38.76 -27.04
N SER A 7 48.40 -37.47 -26.65
CA SER A 7 48.52 -37.05 -25.27
C SER A 7 47.12 -36.89 -24.68
N SER A 8 46.82 -37.70 -23.68
CA SER A 8 45.64 -37.61 -22.85
C SER A 8 45.73 -36.43 -21.90
N SER A 9 44.92 -35.41 -22.06
CA SER A 9 44.71 -34.34 -21.11
C SER A 9 43.65 -34.76 -20.09
N SER A 10 44.08 -35.00 -18.88
CA SER A 10 43.20 -35.17 -17.71
C SER A 10 42.59 -33.81 -17.31
N SER A 11 41.31 -33.61 -17.58
CA SER A 11 40.55 -32.50 -17.03
C SER A 11 40.10 -32.81 -15.61
N SER A 12 40.73 -32.16 -14.63
CA SER A 12 40.24 -32.14 -13.25
C SER A 12 39.00 -31.25 -13.18
N PRO A 13 37.93 -31.67 -12.49
CA PRO A 13 36.80 -30.78 -12.25
C PRO A 13 37.19 -29.73 -11.20
N LEU A 14 37.15 -28.46 -11.59
CA LEU A 14 37.13 -27.34 -10.63
C LEU A 14 35.86 -27.45 -9.80
N LEU A 15 35.98 -27.88 -8.56
CA LEU A 15 34.96 -27.65 -7.53
C LEU A 15 34.91 -26.14 -7.26
N LEU A 16 33.91 -25.48 -7.81
CA LEU A 16 33.46 -24.15 -7.37
C LEU A 16 32.87 -24.32 -5.95
N LEU A 17 33.73 -24.17 -4.94
CA LEU A 17 33.28 -23.87 -3.58
C LEU A 17 32.66 -22.49 -3.61
N SER A 18 31.33 -22.42 -3.74
CA SER A 18 30.62 -21.24 -3.32
C SER A 18 30.82 -21.08 -1.82
N SER A 19 31.71 -20.19 -1.43
CA SER A 19 31.75 -19.69 -0.06
C SER A 19 30.42 -18.98 0.17
N ALA A 20 29.48 -19.64 0.82
CA ALA A 20 28.40 -18.94 1.47
C ALA A 20 29.08 -17.93 2.40
N ALA A 21 29.03 -16.65 2.05
CA ALA A 21 29.47 -15.61 2.96
C ALA A 21 28.62 -15.80 4.23
N ALA A 22 29.31 -16.11 5.34
CA ALA A 22 28.63 -16.17 6.63
C ALA A 22 27.98 -14.81 6.83
N ALA A 23 26.65 -14.82 7.03
CA ALA A 23 25.92 -13.58 7.30
C ALA A 23 26.61 -12.89 8.48
N GLU A 24 26.97 -11.63 8.30
CA GLU A 24 27.59 -10.86 9.38
C GLU A 24 26.65 -10.84 10.59
N PRO A 25 27.15 -10.96 11.82
CA PRO A 25 26.32 -10.95 13.00
C PRO A 25 25.56 -9.61 13.08
N ILE A 26 24.25 -9.67 13.30
CA ILE A 26 23.39 -8.47 13.42
C ILE A 26 23.91 -7.60 14.57
N PRO A 27 24.24 -6.32 14.30
CA PRO A 27 24.75 -5.44 15.35
C PRO A 27 23.69 -5.20 16.43
N THR A 28 24.04 -5.36 17.69
CA THR A 28 23.13 -5.21 18.84
C THR A 28 22.96 -3.76 19.32
N THR A 29 23.58 -2.79 18.66
CA THR A 29 23.65 -1.38 19.09
C THR A 29 23.05 -0.39 18.08
N LEU A 30 22.25 -0.84 17.10
CA LEU A 30 21.69 0.02 16.03
C LEU A 30 20.23 0.44 16.30
N ASP A 31 19.93 0.90 17.50
CA ASP A 31 18.60 1.36 17.87
C ASP A 31 18.37 2.87 17.67
N GLY A 32 19.37 3.58 17.09
CA GLY A 32 19.31 5.03 16.89
C GLY A 32 19.43 5.81 18.22
N PRO A 33 19.04 7.10 18.29
CA PRO A 33 18.65 7.90 17.13
C PRO A 33 19.82 8.19 16.19
N PHE A 34 19.53 8.19 14.89
CA PHE A 34 20.53 8.54 13.86
C PHE A 34 20.59 10.06 13.69
N ALA A 35 21.80 10.59 13.43
CA ALA A 35 21.96 12.01 13.13
C ALA A 35 21.27 12.37 11.81
N PRO A 36 20.55 13.51 11.76
CA PRO A 36 19.90 13.98 10.54
C PRO A 36 20.86 14.07 9.36
N THR A 37 20.49 13.48 8.25
CA THR A 37 21.27 13.46 7.02
C THR A 37 20.40 13.80 5.82
N THR A 38 20.83 14.75 5.00
CA THR A 38 20.17 15.14 3.76
C THR A 38 21.06 14.81 2.57
N ARG A 39 20.56 14.04 1.62
CA ARG A 39 21.11 13.91 0.30
C ARG A 39 20.27 14.75 -0.66
N ARG A 40 20.83 15.90 -1.08
CA ARG A 40 20.12 16.82 -1.96
C ARG A 40 20.02 16.26 -3.38
N PHE A 41 18.98 16.72 -4.10
CA PHE A 41 18.80 16.39 -5.50
C PHE A 41 20.06 16.71 -6.32
N ASP A 42 20.48 15.75 -7.13
CA ASP A 42 21.57 15.91 -8.08
C ASP A 42 21.02 16.43 -9.42
N PRO A 43 21.35 17.67 -9.84
CA PRO A 43 20.84 18.23 -11.09
C PRO A 43 21.22 17.47 -12.37
N SER A 44 22.17 16.54 -12.28
CA SER A 44 22.50 15.64 -13.41
C SER A 44 21.48 14.52 -13.61
N LEU A 45 20.60 14.27 -12.62
CA LEU A 45 19.55 13.28 -12.68
C LEU A 45 18.25 13.84 -13.24
N ARG A 46 17.39 12.96 -13.74
CA ARG A 46 16.03 13.34 -14.14
C ARG A 46 15.19 13.65 -12.91
N ARG A 47 14.69 14.87 -12.82
CA ARG A 47 13.72 15.27 -11.80
C ARG A 47 12.34 14.65 -12.04
N GLY A 48 12.00 14.41 -13.29
CA GLY A 48 10.74 13.81 -13.73
C GLY A 48 10.77 13.52 -15.22
N SER A 49 9.77 12.84 -15.70
CA SER A 49 9.57 12.54 -17.12
C SER A 49 8.08 12.46 -17.44
N ASP A 50 7.75 12.62 -18.73
CA ASP A 50 6.41 12.37 -19.23
C ASP A 50 6.07 10.89 -19.09
N ASP A 51 4.78 10.61 -19.10
CA ASP A 51 4.27 9.23 -19.16
C ASP A 51 4.73 8.54 -20.44
N VAL A 52 5.06 7.27 -20.32
CA VAL A 52 5.26 6.42 -21.51
C VAL A 52 3.95 6.29 -22.28
N PRO A 53 3.98 6.29 -23.62
CA PRO A 53 2.76 6.22 -24.42
C PRO A 53 2.06 4.87 -24.24
N LEU A 54 0.72 4.83 -24.28
CA LEU A 54 -0.06 3.60 -24.19
C LEU A 54 0.28 2.56 -25.26
N SER A 55 0.95 2.98 -26.36
CA SER A 55 1.50 2.09 -27.38
C SER A 55 2.85 1.46 -27.02
N ASP A 56 3.45 1.82 -25.86
CA ASP A 56 4.66 1.15 -25.39
C ASP A 56 4.39 -0.35 -25.23
N PRO A 57 5.30 -1.24 -25.66
CA PRO A 57 5.10 -2.69 -25.56
C PRO A 57 4.78 -3.22 -24.17
N ARG A 58 5.15 -2.50 -23.11
CA ARG A 58 4.84 -2.84 -21.72
C ARG A 58 3.38 -2.54 -21.36
N LEU A 59 2.79 -1.51 -21.99
CA LEU A 59 1.41 -1.05 -21.73
C LEU A 59 0.42 -1.54 -22.77
N ALA A 60 0.90 -1.95 -23.95
CA ALA A 60 0.07 -2.36 -25.06
C ALA A 60 -0.68 -3.65 -24.77
N LYS A 61 -1.93 -3.73 -25.24
CA LYS A 61 -2.72 -4.96 -25.18
C LYS A 61 -2.05 -6.05 -26.00
N LYS A 62 -1.87 -7.24 -25.43
CA LYS A 62 -1.18 -8.38 -26.04
C LYS A 62 -2.11 -9.53 -26.40
N VAL A 63 -3.33 -9.53 -25.89
CA VAL A 63 -4.30 -10.60 -26.06
C VAL A 63 -5.60 -10.06 -26.66
N GLU A 64 -6.26 -10.88 -27.47
CA GLU A 64 -7.58 -10.55 -28.02
C GLU A 64 -8.69 -10.95 -27.05
N SER A 65 -9.83 -10.24 -27.13
CA SER A 65 -11.04 -10.61 -26.37
C SER A 65 -11.54 -12.00 -26.81
N PRO A 66 -11.95 -12.88 -25.89
CA PRO A 66 -12.14 -12.69 -24.44
C PRO A 66 -11.00 -13.23 -23.55
N PHE A 67 -9.76 -13.30 -24.04
CA PHE A 67 -8.64 -13.78 -23.25
C PHE A 67 -8.33 -12.83 -22.07
N PRO A 68 -7.90 -13.37 -20.91
CA PRO A 68 -7.50 -12.61 -19.73
C PRO A 68 -6.26 -11.74 -19.94
N GLU A 69 -6.26 -10.56 -19.34
CA GLU A 69 -5.11 -9.65 -19.20
C GLU A 69 -5.16 -8.94 -17.85
N GLN A 70 -4.09 -8.24 -17.47
CA GLN A 70 -3.99 -7.47 -16.23
C GLN A 70 -4.19 -8.37 -15.00
N ILE A 71 -3.56 -9.53 -15.02
CA ILE A 71 -3.69 -10.52 -13.95
C ILE A 71 -2.96 -10.05 -12.72
N ALA A 72 -3.66 -10.03 -11.59
CA ALA A 72 -3.11 -9.59 -10.30
C ALA A 72 -3.55 -10.48 -9.15
N LEU A 73 -2.61 -10.77 -8.26
CA LEU A 73 -2.83 -11.49 -7.02
C LEU A 73 -2.93 -10.51 -5.85
N ALA A 74 -3.80 -10.82 -4.89
CA ALA A 74 -3.84 -10.15 -3.60
C ALA A 74 -3.95 -11.18 -2.48
N ALA A 75 -3.24 -10.92 -1.36
CA ALA A 75 -3.32 -11.80 -0.19
C ALA A 75 -4.73 -11.73 0.43
N SER A 76 -5.18 -12.86 0.97
CA SER A 76 -6.31 -12.96 1.87
C SER A 76 -5.84 -12.69 3.31
N SER A 77 -6.75 -12.53 4.26
CA SER A 77 -6.42 -12.48 5.68
C SER A 77 -5.82 -13.81 6.19
N SER A 78 -6.12 -14.92 5.50
CA SER A 78 -5.54 -16.23 5.75
C SER A 78 -4.53 -16.60 4.66
N PRO A 79 -3.33 -17.11 4.99
CA PRO A 79 -2.35 -17.59 4.01
C PRO A 79 -2.81 -18.85 3.25
N SER A 80 -3.92 -19.47 3.67
CA SER A 80 -4.55 -20.58 2.96
C SER A 80 -5.51 -20.14 1.86
N SER A 81 -5.59 -18.84 1.57
CA SER A 81 -6.44 -18.26 0.53
C SER A 81 -5.72 -17.17 -0.22
N ILE A 82 -6.12 -16.94 -1.47
CA ILE A 82 -5.60 -15.86 -2.31
C ILE A 82 -6.69 -15.36 -3.23
N TRP A 83 -6.68 -14.07 -3.53
CA TRP A 83 -7.50 -13.45 -4.57
C TRP A 83 -6.73 -13.39 -5.89
N ILE A 84 -7.40 -13.73 -6.97
CA ILE A 84 -6.90 -13.59 -8.34
C ILE A 84 -7.89 -12.72 -9.10
N SER A 85 -7.40 -11.62 -9.65
CA SER A 85 -8.19 -10.66 -10.43
C SER A 85 -7.61 -10.53 -11.83
N TRP A 86 -8.47 -10.30 -12.83
CA TRP A 86 -8.07 -10.06 -14.23
C TRP A 86 -9.15 -9.32 -14.98
N ILE A 87 -8.85 -8.92 -16.20
CA ILE A 87 -9.82 -8.24 -17.08
C ILE A 87 -9.94 -9.02 -18.39
N THR A 88 -11.17 -9.06 -18.93
CA THR A 88 -11.47 -9.58 -20.28
C THR A 88 -12.28 -8.54 -21.06
N GLY A 89 -12.25 -8.61 -22.37
CA GLY A 89 -12.95 -7.66 -23.22
C GLY A 89 -12.21 -6.35 -23.39
N ASP A 90 -12.81 -5.44 -24.16
CA ASP A 90 -12.23 -4.12 -24.45
C ASP A 90 -12.95 -3.02 -23.68
N ALA A 91 -12.16 -2.14 -23.08
CA ALA A 91 -12.69 -0.86 -22.61
C ALA A 91 -13.21 -0.04 -23.79
N LYS A 92 -14.25 0.78 -23.53
CA LYS A 92 -14.83 1.66 -24.54
C LYS A 92 -14.75 3.10 -24.09
N ILE A 93 -14.47 3.98 -25.03
CA ILE A 93 -14.40 5.42 -24.80
C ILE A 93 -15.31 6.11 -25.81
N GLY A 94 -16.10 7.06 -25.35
CA GLY A 94 -17.00 7.84 -26.21
C GLY A 94 -17.95 8.73 -25.41
N SER A 95 -18.68 9.57 -26.11
CA SER A 95 -19.74 10.40 -25.50
C SER A 95 -20.94 9.57 -25.05
N ASP A 96 -21.17 8.44 -25.71
CA ASP A 96 -22.26 7.50 -25.41
C ASP A 96 -21.71 6.07 -25.51
N VAL A 97 -21.25 5.53 -24.38
CA VAL A 97 -20.68 4.19 -24.28
C VAL A 97 -21.53 3.30 -23.39
N SER A 98 -21.86 2.12 -23.90
CA SER A 98 -22.59 1.10 -23.14
C SER A 98 -21.61 0.10 -22.52
N PRO A 99 -21.77 -0.23 -21.24
CA PRO A 99 -20.95 -1.23 -20.56
C PRO A 99 -21.12 -2.62 -21.21
N LEU A 100 -20.09 -3.45 -21.07
CA LEU A 100 -20.16 -4.87 -21.39
C LEU A 100 -21.07 -5.57 -20.37
N ASP A 101 -21.66 -6.70 -20.78
CA ASP A 101 -22.38 -7.58 -19.85
C ASP A 101 -21.36 -8.38 -19.02
N PRO A 102 -21.28 -8.18 -17.69
CA PRO A 102 -20.33 -8.92 -16.86
C PRO A 102 -20.58 -10.43 -16.83
N SER A 103 -21.79 -10.89 -17.20
CA SER A 103 -22.12 -12.31 -17.29
C SER A 103 -21.68 -12.97 -18.60
N ALA A 104 -21.21 -12.20 -19.57
CA ALA A 104 -20.82 -12.72 -20.89
C ALA A 104 -19.57 -13.61 -20.88
N VAL A 105 -18.74 -13.51 -19.85
CA VAL A 105 -17.50 -14.31 -19.67
C VAL A 105 -17.45 -14.84 -18.25
N ALA A 106 -17.28 -16.15 -18.10
CA ALA A 106 -17.20 -16.78 -16.78
C ALA A 106 -15.91 -16.38 -16.04
N SER A 107 -16.01 -16.32 -14.70
CA SER A 107 -14.88 -16.05 -13.81
C SER A 107 -14.39 -17.39 -13.22
N GLU A 108 -13.44 -18.04 -13.88
CA GLU A 108 -12.90 -19.34 -13.46
C GLU A 108 -11.39 -19.25 -13.24
N VAL A 109 -10.91 -19.91 -12.17
CA VAL A 109 -9.48 -20.18 -11.96
C VAL A 109 -9.30 -21.67 -11.81
N TRP A 110 -8.48 -22.23 -12.68
CA TRP A 110 -8.07 -23.63 -12.69
C TRP A 110 -6.66 -23.72 -12.10
N TYR A 111 -6.42 -24.58 -11.09
CA TYR A 111 -5.17 -24.57 -10.35
C TYR A 111 -4.77 -25.96 -9.82
N GLY A 112 -3.49 -26.09 -9.51
CA GLY A 112 -2.90 -27.31 -8.96
C GLY A 112 -1.48 -27.08 -8.41
N GLU A 113 -0.88 -28.14 -7.89
CA GLU A 113 0.46 -28.11 -7.28
C GLU A 113 1.58 -28.44 -8.29
N GLU A 114 1.23 -29.00 -9.44
CA GLU A 114 2.18 -29.39 -10.48
C GLU A 114 1.92 -28.60 -11.77
N SER A 115 2.98 -28.18 -12.44
CA SER A 115 2.90 -27.46 -13.72
C SER A 115 2.18 -28.32 -14.79
N GLY A 116 1.23 -27.72 -15.49
CA GLY A 116 0.42 -28.38 -16.49
C GLY A 116 -0.76 -29.20 -15.93
N GLU A 117 -0.90 -29.35 -14.62
CA GLU A 117 -1.98 -30.08 -13.96
C GLU A 117 -2.86 -29.17 -13.12
N TYR A 118 -4.16 -29.08 -13.48
CA TYR A 118 -5.11 -28.17 -12.84
C TYR A 118 -6.35 -28.94 -12.37
N PRO A 119 -6.22 -29.84 -11.35
CA PRO A 119 -7.33 -30.68 -10.91
C PRO A 119 -8.41 -29.93 -10.13
N LEU A 120 -8.11 -28.70 -9.70
CA LEU A 120 -9.00 -27.89 -8.87
C LEU A 120 -9.50 -26.67 -9.65
N MET A 121 -10.71 -26.21 -9.31
CA MET A 121 -11.31 -25.04 -9.96
C MET A 121 -12.10 -24.24 -8.95
N ALA A 122 -11.93 -22.91 -8.99
CA ALA A 122 -12.73 -21.95 -8.25
C ALA A 122 -13.48 -21.02 -9.22
N LYS A 123 -14.63 -20.50 -8.76
CA LYS A 123 -15.42 -19.49 -9.49
C LYS A 123 -15.58 -18.26 -8.64
N GLY A 124 -15.73 -17.11 -9.29
CA GLY A 124 -15.91 -15.83 -8.63
C GLY A 124 -16.97 -14.96 -9.29
N ALA A 125 -16.86 -13.67 -9.07
CA ALA A 125 -17.76 -12.67 -9.59
C ALA A 125 -17.06 -11.80 -10.65
N ALA A 126 -17.88 -11.18 -11.51
CA ALA A 126 -17.42 -10.20 -12.47
C ALA A 126 -18.23 -8.91 -12.34
N LEU A 127 -17.60 -7.80 -12.70
CA LEU A 127 -18.22 -6.49 -12.75
C LEU A 127 -17.67 -5.65 -13.91
N VAL A 128 -18.37 -4.57 -14.22
CA VAL A 128 -17.94 -3.52 -15.15
C VAL A 128 -18.21 -2.18 -14.47
N TYR A 129 -17.29 -1.25 -14.59
CA TYR A 129 -17.53 0.11 -14.13
C TYR A 129 -17.50 1.11 -15.29
N SER A 130 -18.20 2.22 -15.11
CA SER A 130 -18.17 3.35 -16.03
C SER A 130 -17.77 4.60 -15.28
N GLN A 131 -16.90 5.40 -15.87
CA GLN A 131 -16.52 6.72 -15.41
C GLN A 131 -17.25 7.78 -16.23
N LEU A 132 -18.05 8.58 -15.55
CA LEU A 132 -18.79 9.72 -16.13
C LEU A 132 -18.16 11.01 -15.58
N TYR A 133 -17.47 11.73 -16.45
CA TYR A 133 -16.73 12.91 -16.02
C TYR A 133 -17.62 14.14 -15.85
N PRO A 134 -17.40 14.96 -14.81
CA PRO A 134 -18.18 16.15 -14.55
C PRO A 134 -17.77 17.34 -15.45
N TYR A 135 -16.82 17.16 -16.36
CA TYR A 135 -16.25 18.22 -17.17
C TYR A 135 -16.76 18.16 -18.61
N GLU A 136 -17.18 19.30 -19.12
CA GLU A 136 -17.67 19.43 -20.50
C GLU A 136 -16.57 19.06 -21.52
N GLY A 137 -16.91 18.20 -22.46
CA GLY A 137 -16.03 17.78 -23.55
C GLY A 137 -15.08 16.64 -23.24
N LEU A 138 -15.14 16.06 -22.01
CA LEU A 138 -14.47 14.81 -21.71
C LEU A 138 -15.34 13.62 -22.16
N LEU A 139 -14.68 12.62 -22.74
CA LEU A 139 -15.31 11.36 -23.12
C LEU A 139 -15.51 10.46 -21.89
N ASN A 140 -16.62 9.74 -21.89
CA ASN A 140 -16.90 8.73 -20.89
C ASN A 140 -16.10 7.46 -21.19
N TYR A 141 -15.87 6.69 -20.15
CA TYR A 141 -15.17 5.41 -20.20
C TYR A 141 -16.05 4.31 -19.60
N THR A 142 -16.00 3.12 -20.19
CA THR A 142 -16.47 1.89 -19.53
C THR A 142 -15.38 0.82 -19.64
N SER A 143 -15.12 0.13 -18.53
CA SER A 143 -14.05 -0.89 -18.43
C SER A 143 -14.39 -2.14 -19.26
N GLY A 144 -13.39 -2.97 -19.50
CA GLY A 144 -13.58 -4.40 -19.74
C GLY A 144 -14.32 -5.06 -18.56
N ILE A 145 -14.58 -6.36 -18.68
CA ILE A 145 -15.17 -7.15 -17.60
C ILE A 145 -14.05 -7.48 -16.61
N ILE A 146 -14.20 -7.03 -15.38
CA ILE A 146 -13.25 -7.26 -14.28
C ILE A 146 -13.72 -8.47 -13.51
N HIS A 147 -12.84 -9.43 -13.31
CA HIS A 147 -13.10 -10.69 -12.62
C HIS A 147 -12.35 -10.74 -11.30
N HIS A 148 -13.00 -11.26 -10.27
CA HIS A 148 -12.39 -11.51 -8.95
C HIS A 148 -12.75 -12.93 -8.51
N VAL A 149 -11.74 -13.75 -8.29
CA VAL A 149 -11.90 -15.13 -7.81
C VAL A 149 -11.04 -15.33 -6.58
N ARG A 150 -11.63 -15.83 -5.52
CA ARG A 150 -10.90 -16.28 -4.34
C ARG A 150 -10.69 -17.79 -4.41
N ILE A 151 -9.46 -18.20 -4.18
CA ILE A 151 -9.09 -19.60 -3.98
C ILE A 151 -8.90 -19.84 -2.50
N ASP A 152 -9.47 -20.92 -1.99
CA ASP A 152 -9.40 -21.33 -0.58
C ASP A 152 -8.80 -22.74 -0.46
N GLY A 153 -8.35 -23.09 0.76
CA GLY A 153 -7.85 -24.41 1.08
C GLY A 153 -6.41 -24.68 0.62
N LEU A 154 -5.66 -23.61 0.34
CA LEU A 154 -4.25 -23.68 -0.03
C LEU A 154 -3.38 -24.01 1.20
N GLN A 155 -2.23 -24.65 0.96
CA GLN A 155 -1.20 -24.85 1.97
C GLN A 155 -0.27 -23.62 2.01
N PRO A 156 -0.02 -23.04 3.17
CA PRO A 156 0.91 -21.91 3.29
C PRO A 156 2.36 -22.28 2.91
N GLY A 157 3.08 -21.32 2.32
CA GLY A 157 4.48 -21.49 1.89
C GLY A 157 4.65 -22.49 0.75
N LYS A 158 3.59 -22.72 -0.04
CA LYS A 158 3.59 -23.68 -1.14
C LYS A 158 3.36 -23.02 -2.49
N ARG A 159 4.00 -23.54 -3.52
CA ARG A 159 3.82 -23.10 -4.91
C ARG A 159 2.61 -23.75 -5.53
N TYR A 160 1.81 -22.94 -6.23
CA TYR A 160 0.69 -23.35 -7.05
C TYR A 160 0.82 -22.80 -8.47
N TYR A 161 0.32 -23.59 -9.43
CA TYR A 161 0.22 -23.22 -10.85
C TYR A 161 -1.24 -22.99 -11.19
N TYR A 162 -1.54 -21.99 -12.02
CA TYR A 162 -2.92 -21.64 -12.31
C TYR A 162 -3.11 -21.07 -13.72
N LYS A 163 -4.35 -21.12 -14.17
CA LYS A 163 -4.89 -20.40 -15.34
C LYS A 163 -6.21 -19.77 -14.94
N CYS A 164 -6.49 -18.58 -15.45
CA CYS A 164 -7.77 -17.90 -15.23
C CYS A 164 -8.48 -17.63 -16.56
N GLY A 165 -9.79 -17.40 -16.53
CA GLY A 165 -10.59 -17.07 -17.72
C GLY A 165 -11.89 -17.87 -17.79
N ASP A 166 -12.33 -18.19 -19.02
CA ASP A 166 -13.55 -18.94 -19.33
C ASP A 166 -13.22 -20.19 -20.15
N SER A 167 -13.36 -21.35 -19.51
CA SER A 167 -13.09 -22.63 -20.15
C SER A 167 -14.09 -22.98 -21.25
N SER A 168 -15.34 -22.53 -21.15
CA SER A 168 -16.39 -22.77 -22.12
C SER A 168 -16.15 -22.04 -23.45
N LEU A 169 -15.52 -20.86 -23.38
CA LEU A 169 -15.09 -20.07 -24.52
C LEU A 169 -13.68 -20.46 -25.01
N LYS A 170 -13.02 -21.41 -24.33
CA LYS A 170 -11.61 -21.77 -24.56
C LYS A 170 -10.66 -20.58 -24.45
N ALA A 171 -10.99 -19.65 -23.58
CA ALA A 171 -10.28 -18.41 -23.34
C ALA A 171 -9.66 -18.41 -21.94
N LEU A 172 -8.72 -19.32 -21.70
CA LEU A 172 -7.90 -19.36 -20.50
C LEU A 172 -6.57 -18.65 -20.75
N SER A 173 -6.00 -18.05 -19.70
CA SER A 173 -4.66 -17.46 -19.72
C SER A 173 -3.58 -18.52 -20.03
N GLU A 174 -2.38 -18.07 -20.28
CA GLU A 174 -1.21 -18.92 -20.12
C GLU A 174 -1.07 -19.39 -18.66
N GLU A 175 -0.17 -20.33 -18.41
CA GLU A 175 0.12 -20.78 -17.05
C GLU A 175 0.90 -19.72 -16.29
N HIS A 176 0.41 -19.39 -15.10
CA HIS A 176 1.10 -18.61 -14.10
C HIS A 176 1.37 -19.45 -12.85
N SER A 177 2.25 -18.97 -11.96
CA SER A 177 2.47 -19.61 -10.68
C SER A 177 2.68 -18.56 -9.60
N PHE A 178 2.29 -18.91 -8.37
CA PHE A 178 2.54 -18.11 -7.17
C PHE A 178 2.97 -19.00 -6.02
N GLU A 179 3.57 -18.40 -5.01
CA GLU A 179 3.82 -19.03 -3.72
C GLU A 179 2.92 -18.38 -2.68
N THR A 180 2.21 -19.20 -1.90
CA THR A 180 1.38 -18.71 -0.79
C THR A 180 2.26 -18.12 0.31
N LEU A 181 1.75 -17.10 1.00
CA LEU A 181 2.45 -16.50 2.13
C LEU A 181 2.63 -17.52 3.28
N PRO A 182 3.68 -17.37 4.10
CA PRO A 182 3.89 -18.26 5.22
C PRO A 182 2.79 -18.14 6.28
N SER A 183 2.53 -19.23 7.00
CA SER A 183 1.62 -19.23 8.14
C SER A 183 2.05 -18.21 9.20
N PRO A 184 1.09 -17.60 9.92
CA PRO A 184 1.42 -16.79 11.08
C PRO A 184 2.18 -17.62 12.12
N ALA A 185 3.45 -17.25 12.33
CA ALA A 185 4.35 -17.88 13.29
C ALA A 185 5.53 -16.92 13.55
N PRO A 186 6.07 -16.90 14.79
CA PRO A 186 7.07 -15.92 15.20
C PRO A 186 8.46 -16.11 14.56
N ASP A 187 8.69 -17.22 13.89
CA ASP A 187 9.94 -17.59 13.23
C ASP A 187 9.80 -17.76 11.70
N MET A 188 8.62 -17.43 11.14
CA MET A 188 8.35 -17.50 9.71
C MET A 188 8.04 -16.10 9.16
N TYR A 189 8.70 -15.72 8.08
CA TYR A 189 8.54 -14.39 7.48
C TYR A 189 8.47 -14.49 5.95
N PRO A 190 7.77 -13.55 5.27
CA PRO A 190 7.96 -13.34 3.84
C PRO A 190 9.45 -13.10 3.54
N ARG A 191 9.95 -13.64 2.44
CA ARG A 191 11.39 -13.50 2.09
C ARG A 191 11.79 -12.03 1.98
N ARG A 192 11.04 -11.27 1.19
CA ARG A 192 11.22 -9.84 0.96
C ARG A 192 9.87 -9.18 0.74
N ILE A 193 9.69 -8.06 1.36
CA ILE A 193 8.49 -7.23 1.23
C ILE A 193 8.90 -5.97 0.51
N ALA A 194 8.47 -5.80 -0.75
CA ALA A 194 8.67 -4.57 -1.49
C ALA A 194 7.65 -3.52 -1.06
N VAL A 195 8.10 -2.30 -0.89
CA VAL A 195 7.25 -1.14 -0.56
C VAL A 195 7.50 -0.05 -1.59
N ILE A 196 6.43 0.43 -2.21
CA ILE A 196 6.47 1.43 -3.27
C ILE A 196 5.20 2.27 -3.25
N GLY A 197 5.31 3.56 -3.44
CA GLY A 197 4.20 4.49 -3.62
C GLY A 197 4.41 5.40 -4.81
N ASP A 198 3.34 6.07 -5.22
CA ASP A 198 3.43 7.17 -6.19
C ASP A 198 4.10 6.74 -7.50
N LEU A 199 3.67 5.59 -8.02
CA LEU A 199 4.36 4.92 -9.14
C LEU A 199 4.11 5.59 -10.49
N GLY A 200 2.85 5.76 -10.88
CA GLY A 200 2.49 6.25 -12.22
C GLY A 200 2.95 5.34 -13.37
N LEU A 201 3.22 5.94 -14.53
CA LEU A 201 3.61 5.22 -15.77
C LEU A 201 4.70 5.95 -16.56
N THR A 202 5.66 6.57 -15.89
CA THR A 202 6.77 7.27 -16.55
C THR A 202 7.96 6.35 -16.87
N SER A 203 8.98 6.90 -17.50
CA SER A 203 10.26 6.19 -17.66
C SER A 203 10.93 5.90 -16.30
N ASN A 204 10.68 6.73 -15.27
CA ASN A 204 11.18 6.46 -13.92
C ASN A 204 10.43 5.29 -13.29
N SER A 205 9.10 5.23 -13.46
CA SER A 205 8.28 4.09 -13.01
C SER A 205 8.76 2.77 -13.61
N THR A 206 9.12 2.78 -14.90
CA THR A 206 9.63 1.56 -15.56
C THR A 206 10.97 1.12 -14.97
N THR A 207 11.88 2.05 -14.69
CA THR A 207 13.16 1.75 -14.04
C THR A 207 12.95 1.20 -12.63
N THR A 208 12.06 1.81 -11.85
CA THR A 208 11.72 1.36 -10.50
C THR A 208 11.20 -0.08 -10.49
N ILE A 209 10.27 -0.42 -11.38
CA ILE A 209 9.72 -1.78 -11.45
C ILE A 209 10.75 -2.79 -11.94
N ASP A 210 11.62 -2.42 -12.90
CA ASP A 210 12.68 -3.30 -13.37
C ASP A 210 13.68 -3.61 -12.23
N HIS A 211 14.03 -2.63 -11.39
CA HIS A 211 14.91 -2.84 -10.22
C HIS A 211 14.20 -3.59 -9.09
N LEU A 212 12.92 -3.29 -8.83
CA LEU A 212 12.12 -4.01 -7.84
C LEU A 212 12.02 -5.50 -8.19
N ALA A 213 11.84 -5.84 -9.48
CA ALA A 213 11.78 -7.21 -9.94
C ALA A 213 13.08 -7.98 -9.66
N GLN A 214 14.26 -7.32 -9.76
CA GLN A 214 15.55 -7.94 -9.45
C GLN A 214 15.71 -8.29 -7.96
N ASN A 215 14.99 -7.62 -7.08
CA ASN A 215 14.98 -7.91 -5.64
C ASN A 215 14.15 -9.14 -5.28
N ASP A 216 13.45 -9.77 -6.22
CA ASP A 216 12.65 -10.99 -6.04
C ASP A 216 11.76 -10.96 -4.76
N PRO A 217 10.86 -9.99 -4.61
CA PRO A 217 9.99 -9.91 -3.44
C PRO A 217 8.94 -11.04 -3.45
N SER A 218 8.45 -11.40 -2.28
CA SER A 218 7.34 -12.34 -2.11
C SER A 218 6.01 -11.66 -1.76
N LEU A 219 6.05 -10.35 -1.51
CA LEU A 219 4.88 -9.50 -1.23
C LEU A 219 5.21 -8.07 -1.69
N ILE A 220 4.23 -7.37 -2.26
CA ILE A 220 4.34 -5.96 -2.64
C ILE A 220 3.29 -5.16 -1.86
N LEU A 221 3.72 -4.10 -1.20
CA LEU A 221 2.85 -3.08 -0.60
C LEU A 221 2.88 -1.83 -1.48
N MET A 222 1.73 -1.46 -2.06
CA MET A 222 1.53 -0.23 -2.81
C MET A 222 0.88 0.80 -1.89
N VAL A 223 1.60 1.86 -1.58
CA VAL A 223 1.17 2.86 -0.58
C VAL A 223 0.40 4.04 -1.18
N GLY A 224 -0.41 3.79 -2.19
CA GLY A 224 -1.28 4.77 -2.85
C GLY A 224 -0.67 5.42 -4.08
N ASP A 225 -1.48 6.23 -4.75
CA ASP A 225 -1.14 6.95 -5.98
C ASP A 225 -0.57 6.03 -7.06
N LEU A 226 -1.46 5.18 -7.58
CA LEU A 226 -1.07 4.07 -8.46
C LEU A 226 -0.79 4.54 -9.89
N THR A 227 -1.75 5.26 -10.51
CA THR A 227 -1.76 5.47 -11.96
C THR A 227 -1.64 6.93 -12.39
N TYR A 228 -2.01 7.87 -11.55
CA TYR A 228 -2.15 9.30 -11.89
C TYR A 228 -3.14 9.56 -13.05
N ALA A 229 -4.12 8.68 -13.24
CA ALA A 229 -5.12 8.82 -14.31
C ALA A 229 -5.96 10.11 -14.15
N ASN A 230 -6.21 10.55 -12.92
CA ASN A 230 -6.96 11.77 -12.60
C ASN A 230 -6.26 13.07 -13.01
N GLN A 231 -4.94 13.08 -13.22
CA GLN A 231 -4.19 14.26 -13.68
C GLN A 231 -4.79 14.90 -14.93
N TYR A 232 -5.42 14.10 -15.74
CA TYR A 232 -6.07 14.49 -16.97
C TYR A 232 -7.53 14.90 -16.76
N LEU A 233 -8.12 14.60 -15.60
CA LEU A 233 -9.48 15.02 -15.23
C LEU A 233 -9.52 16.44 -14.68
N THR A 234 -8.60 16.78 -13.80
CA THR A 234 -8.58 18.07 -13.10
C THR A 234 -8.38 19.25 -14.03
N THR A 235 -7.75 19.04 -15.18
CA THR A 235 -7.53 20.11 -16.16
C THR A 235 -8.68 20.31 -17.12
N GLY A 236 -9.52 19.30 -17.37
CA GLY A 236 -10.63 19.37 -18.34
C GLY A 236 -10.24 19.98 -19.69
N GLY A 237 -8.94 20.00 -20.00
CA GLY A 237 -8.39 20.71 -21.14
C GLY A 237 -8.42 22.24 -21.03
N LYS A 238 -8.73 22.82 -19.89
CA LYS A 238 -8.92 24.26 -19.69
C LYS A 238 -7.88 24.86 -18.75
N GLY A 239 -6.62 24.95 -19.17
CA GLY A 239 -5.69 25.98 -18.75
C GLY A 239 -5.34 26.16 -17.27
N ALA A 240 -5.75 25.27 -16.37
CA ALA A 240 -5.20 25.22 -15.02
C ALA A 240 -3.84 24.52 -15.05
N SER A 241 -3.04 24.65 -14.01
CA SER A 241 -1.74 24.00 -13.91
C SER A 241 -1.87 22.49 -14.13
N CYS A 242 -1.49 22.05 -15.29
CA CYS A 242 -1.50 20.64 -15.71
C CYS A 242 -0.05 20.20 -15.79
N PHE A 243 0.37 19.29 -14.96
CA PHE A 243 1.76 18.79 -15.01
C PHE A 243 2.07 18.17 -16.36
N SER A 244 1.19 17.31 -16.86
CA SER A 244 1.34 16.67 -18.16
C SER A 244 1.25 17.64 -19.36
N CYS A 245 0.66 18.81 -19.18
CA CYS A 245 0.59 19.81 -20.25
C CYS A 245 1.95 20.42 -20.62
N SER A 246 2.96 20.23 -19.80
CA SER A 246 4.34 20.62 -20.08
C SER A 246 5.03 19.68 -21.08
N PHE A 247 4.42 18.53 -21.36
CA PHE A 247 4.97 17.52 -22.23
C PHE A 247 4.18 17.48 -23.56
N PRO A 248 4.87 17.45 -24.72
CA PRO A 248 4.24 17.66 -26.02
C PRO A 248 3.25 16.57 -26.45
N ASN A 249 3.30 15.40 -25.82
CA ASN A 249 2.46 14.24 -26.14
C ASN A 249 1.37 13.97 -25.10
N ALA A 250 1.20 14.85 -24.12
CA ALA A 250 0.17 14.69 -23.09
C ALA A 250 -1.22 15.01 -23.69
N PRO A 251 -2.13 14.08 -23.73
CA PRO A 251 -3.46 14.30 -24.26
C PRO A 251 -4.35 14.91 -23.16
N ILE A 252 -4.68 16.16 -23.32
CA ILE A 252 -5.40 16.98 -22.33
C ILE A 252 -6.91 17.07 -22.54
N ARG A 253 -7.48 16.33 -23.49
CA ARG A 253 -8.88 16.47 -23.91
C ARG A 253 -9.69 15.19 -23.92
N GLU A 254 -9.05 14.06 -23.65
CA GLU A 254 -9.69 12.74 -23.64
C GLU A 254 -9.69 12.15 -22.23
N THR A 255 -10.59 11.21 -21.98
CA THR A 255 -10.53 10.45 -20.74
C THR A 255 -9.23 9.66 -20.62
N TYR A 256 -8.70 9.60 -19.41
CA TYR A 256 -7.46 8.87 -19.14
C TYR A 256 -7.63 7.56 -18.39
N GLN A 257 -8.83 7.12 -18.23
CA GLN A 257 -9.11 5.79 -17.67
C GLN A 257 -8.33 4.65 -18.36
N PRO A 258 -8.02 4.67 -19.68
CA PRO A 258 -7.09 3.71 -20.29
C PRO A 258 -5.71 3.62 -19.64
N ARG A 259 -5.31 4.61 -18.83
CA ARG A 259 -4.09 4.51 -18.04
C ARG A 259 -4.17 3.43 -16.97
N TRP A 260 -5.33 3.23 -16.37
CA TRP A 260 -5.57 2.10 -15.49
C TRP A 260 -5.33 0.77 -16.20
N ASP A 261 -5.80 0.63 -17.46
CA ASP A 261 -5.59 -0.58 -18.25
C ASP A 261 -4.12 -0.75 -18.64
N GLY A 262 -3.45 0.34 -19.03
CA GLY A 262 -2.01 0.36 -19.29
C GLY A 262 -1.19 -0.02 -18.06
N TRP A 263 -1.54 0.54 -16.90
CA TRP A 263 -0.89 0.25 -15.62
C TRP A 263 -1.08 -1.22 -15.21
N GLY A 264 -2.28 -1.76 -15.35
CA GLY A 264 -2.55 -3.17 -15.07
C GLY A 264 -1.68 -4.11 -15.92
N ARG A 265 -1.55 -3.82 -17.23
CA ARG A 265 -0.66 -4.58 -18.13
C ARG A 265 0.82 -4.43 -17.78
N PHE A 266 1.21 -3.23 -17.36
CA PHE A 266 2.57 -2.93 -16.92
C PHE A 266 2.96 -3.73 -15.68
N MET A 267 2.05 -3.85 -14.72
CA MET A 267 2.29 -4.56 -13.47
C MET A 267 2.12 -6.08 -13.57
N GLU A 268 1.37 -6.58 -14.56
CA GLU A 268 1.03 -8.01 -14.71
C GLU A 268 2.24 -8.97 -14.63
N PRO A 269 3.41 -8.67 -15.21
CA PRO A 269 4.58 -9.57 -15.11
C PRO A 269 5.03 -9.87 -13.67
N LEU A 270 4.73 -8.93 -12.73
CA LEU A 270 4.96 -9.11 -11.30
C LEU A 270 3.71 -9.61 -10.59
N THR A 271 2.59 -8.93 -10.78
CA THR A 271 1.37 -9.15 -10.00
C THR A 271 0.68 -10.47 -10.32
N SER A 272 0.96 -11.08 -11.47
CA SER A 272 0.51 -12.45 -11.78
C SER A 272 1.23 -13.55 -10.98
N LYS A 273 2.29 -13.20 -10.22
CA LYS A 273 3.14 -14.13 -9.46
C LYS A 273 3.29 -13.77 -7.99
N ILE A 274 3.22 -12.48 -7.68
CA ILE A 274 3.49 -11.91 -6.37
C ILE A 274 2.25 -11.18 -5.89
N PRO A 275 1.69 -11.51 -4.72
CA PRO A 275 0.58 -10.76 -4.14
C PRO A 275 0.95 -9.29 -3.95
N MET A 276 0.05 -8.41 -4.40
CA MET A 276 0.18 -6.96 -4.24
C MET A 276 -0.99 -6.46 -3.39
N MET A 277 -0.67 -5.80 -2.29
CA MET A 277 -1.64 -5.15 -1.41
C MET A 277 -1.61 -3.65 -1.64
N VAL A 278 -2.78 -3.04 -1.70
CA VAL A 278 -2.92 -1.64 -2.10
C VAL A 278 -3.70 -0.84 -1.06
N ILE A 279 -3.38 0.43 -0.93
CA ILE A 279 -4.22 1.46 -0.33
C ILE A 279 -4.50 2.54 -1.37
N GLU A 280 -5.52 3.36 -1.13
CA GLU A 280 -5.78 4.52 -1.97
C GLU A 280 -4.82 5.69 -1.64
N GLY A 281 -4.53 6.51 -2.65
CA GLY A 281 -3.99 7.84 -2.51
C GLY A 281 -5.01 8.89 -2.99
N ASN A 282 -4.62 10.17 -2.98
CA ASN A 282 -5.48 11.26 -3.48
C ASN A 282 -5.74 11.14 -4.99
N HIS A 283 -4.82 10.56 -5.75
CA HIS A 283 -5.02 10.34 -7.19
C HIS A 283 -6.05 9.26 -7.51
N GLU A 284 -6.43 8.42 -6.55
CA GLU A 284 -7.51 7.45 -6.68
C GLU A 284 -8.91 8.02 -6.40
N ILE A 285 -9.02 9.25 -5.86
CA ILE A 285 -10.32 9.90 -5.58
C ILE A 285 -11.14 10.01 -6.87
N GLU A 286 -10.58 10.49 -7.96
CA GLU A 286 -11.18 10.55 -9.30
C GLU A 286 -12.67 10.95 -9.30
N PRO A 287 -13.03 12.18 -8.90
CA PRO A 287 -14.43 12.57 -8.75
C PRO A 287 -15.18 12.50 -10.08
N GLN A 288 -16.40 11.97 -10.02
CA GLN A 288 -17.30 11.81 -11.17
C GLN A 288 -18.54 12.66 -11.07
N ALA A 289 -19.31 12.69 -12.15
CA ALA A 289 -20.66 13.21 -12.14
C ALA A 289 -21.49 12.54 -11.02
N GLY A 290 -22.19 13.34 -10.22
CA GLY A 290 -22.95 12.85 -9.07
C GLY A 290 -22.14 12.67 -7.79
N GLY A 291 -20.87 13.11 -7.75
CA GLY A 291 -20.03 13.10 -6.54
C GLY A 291 -19.52 11.71 -6.13
N VAL A 292 -19.53 10.75 -7.05
CA VAL A 292 -18.95 9.41 -6.80
C VAL A 292 -17.42 9.50 -6.91
N THR A 293 -16.72 8.87 -5.96
CA THR A 293 -15.25 8.84 -5.89
C THR A 293 -14.72 7.42 -5.81
N PHE A 294 -13.43 7.21 -6.05
CA PHE A 294 -12.70 5.94 -5.95
C PHE A 294 -13.23 4.79 -6.80
N LYS A 295 -13.99 5.07 -7.84
CA LYS A 295 -14.71 4.02 -8.58
C LYS A 295 -13.76 3.03 -9.26
N SER A 296 -12.70 3.52 -9.88
CA SER A 296 -11.67 2.70 -10.53
C SER A 296 -10.96 1.80 -9.52
N TYR A 297 -10.50 2.39 -8.41
CA TYR A 297 -9.82 1.69 -7.33
C TYR A 297 -10.70 0.57 -6.75
N LEU A 298 -11.91 0.90 -6.32
CA LEU A 298 -12.84 -0.06 -5.71
C LEU A 298 -13.30 -1.17 -6.67
N SER A 299 -13.25 -0.91 -7.98
CA SER A 299 -13.65 -1.89 -9.00
C SER A 299 -12.52 -2.84 -9.40
N ARG A 300 -11.26 -2.40 -9.31
CA ARG A 300 -10.11 -3.15 -9.84
C ARG A 300 -9.41 -4.02 -8.80
N PHE A 301 -9.53 -3.68 -7.52
CA PHE A 301 -8.81 -4.38 -6.45
C PHE A 301 -9.75 -5.11 -5.49
N SER A 302 -9.44 -6.38 -5.27
CA SER A 302 -10.01 -7.17 -4.18
C SER A 302 -9.01 -7.21 -3.04
N VAL A 303 -9.47 -6.84 -1.84
CA VAL A 303 -8.66 -6.81 -0.62
C VAL A 303 -9.41 -7.56 0.51
N PRO A 304 -8.73 -8.09 1.53
CA PRO A 304 -9.33 -8.90 2.59
C PRO A 304 -10.10 -8.08 3.64
N SER A 305 -10.89 -7.09 3.19
CA SER A 305 -11.62 -6.20 4.10
C SER A 305 -12.59 -6.95 4.99
N GLN A 306 -13.55 -7.67 4.42
CA GLN A 306 -14.52 -8.44 5.17
C GLN A 306 -13.88 -9.55 6.02
N GLU A 307 -12.81 -10.14 5.53
CA GLU A 307 -12.06 -11.19 6.20
C GLU A 307 -11.34 -10.68 7.45
N SER A 308 -10.90 -9.42 7.46
CA SER A 308 -10.30 -8.73 8.61
C SER A 308 -11.34 -8.03 9.50
N GLY A 309 -12.64 -8.28 9.27
CA GLY A 309 -13.72 -7.64 10.03
C GLY A 309 -13.96 -6.18 9.66
N SER A 310 -13.37 -5.68 8.58
CA SER A 310 -13.67 -4.35 8.04
C SER A 310 -14.89 -4.41 7.13
N ASN A 311 -15.68 -3.34 7.13
CA ASN A 311 -16.79 -3.15 6.22
C ASN A 311 -16.42 -2.25 5.01
N SER A 312 -15.15 -1.96 4.82
CA SER A 312 -14.66 -1.05 3.80
C SER A 312 -13.37 -1.57 3.16
N SER A 313 -13.23 -1.44 1.84
CA SER A 313 -11.99 -1.76 1.13
C SER A 313 -10.90 -0.70 1.29
N PHE A 314 -11.17 0.40 1.99
CA PHE A 314 -10.18 1.43 2.28
C PHE A 314 -9.32 1.12 3.50
N TYR A 315 -9.74 0.19 4.37
CA TYR A 315 -8.94 -0.24 5.51
C TYR A 315 -9.18 -1.72 5.80
N TYR A 316 -8.09 -2.43 6.04
CA TYR A 316 -8.09 -3.86 6.28
C TYR A 316 -6.77 -4.32 6.88
N SER A 317 -6.71 -5.55 7.36
CA SER A 317 -5.48 -6.18 7.85
C SER A 317 -5.31 -7.60 7.33
N PHE A 318 -4.08 -8.08 7.37
CA PHE A 318 -3.74 -9.46 7.03
C PHE A 318 -2.43 -9.87 7.71
N ASN A 319 -2.21 -11.17 7.84
CA ASN A 319 -0.97 -11.72 8.38
C ASN A 319 -0.15 -12.39 7.27
N ALA A 320 1.16 -12.20 7.32
CA ALA A 320 2.13 -12.94 6.52
C ALA A 320 3.30 -13.37 7.41
N GLY A 321 3.32 -14.65 7.77
CA GLY A 321 4.25 -15.14 8.79
C GLY A 321 4.10 -14.37 10.10
N GLY A 322 5.21 -14.04 10.73
CA GLY A 322 5.25 -13.27 11.99
C GLY A 322 5.01 -11.76 11.84
N VAL A 323 4.38 -11.31 10.76
CA VAL A 323 4.07 -9.90 10.53
C VAL A 323 2.57 -9.70 10.39
N HIS A 324 2.02 -8.79 11.18
CA HIS A 324 0.67 -8.27 11.04
C HIS A 324 0.71 -6.95 10.28
N PHE A 325 0.03 -6.90 9.14
CA PHE A 325 -0.07 -5.72 8.29
C PHE A 325 -1.42 -5.04 8.46
N ILE A 326 -1.39 -3.73 8.64
CA ILE A 326 -2.56 -2.85 8.78
C ILE A 326 -2.53 -1.85 7.64
N MET A 327 -3.57 -1.85 6.81
CA MET A 327 -3.75 -0.94 5.68
C MET A 327 -4.85 0.04 6.05
N LEU A 328 -4.56 1.36 6.05
CA LEU A 328 -5.50 2.41 6.48
C LEU A 328 -5.82 3.38 5.35
N GLY A 329 -7.08 3.81 5.29
CA GLY A 329 -7.52 4.86 4.39
C GLY A 329 -7.31 6.25 4.98
N ALA A 330 -6.68 7.13 4.23
CA ALA A 330 -6.45 8.52 4.64
C ALA A 330 -7.54 9.48 4.13
N TYR A 331 -8.27 9.09 3.10
CA TYR A 331 -9.31 9.90 2.46
C TYR A 331 -10.73 9.44 2.82
N VAL A 332 -10.86 8.71 3.92
CA VAL A 332 -12.11 8.31 4.55
C VAL A 332 -12.09 8.72 6.02
N ASP A 333 -13.23 8.62 6.72
CA ASP A 333 -13.32 9.07 8.12
C ASP A 333 -12.35 8.32 9.04
N TYR A 334 -11.36 9.04 9.54
CA TYR A 334 -10.35 8.59 10.50
C TYR A 334 -10.54 9.16 11.92
N ASN A 335 -11.64 9.87 12.19
CA ASN A 335 -11.91 10.41 13.51
C ASN A 335 -12.08 9.30 14.56
N ARG A 336 -11.77 9.63 15.82
CA ARG A 336 -11.88 8.67 16.95
C ARG A 336 -13.27 8.07 17.14
N THR A 337 -14.30 8.73 16.63
CA THR A 337 -15.69 8.25 16.65
C THR A 337 -16.10 7.53 15.37
N GLY A 338 -15.22 7.48 14.37
CA GLY A 338 -15.46 6.88 13.07
C GLY A 338 -15.31 5.36 13.05
N ALA A 339 -15.83 4.76 11.98
CA ALA A 339 -15.83 3.30 11.81
C ALA A 339 -14.41 2.75 11.64
N GLN A 340 -13.53 3.44 10.91
CA GLN A 340 -12.15 3.01 10.71
C GLN A 340 -11.38 2.98 12.04
N TYR A 341 -11.52 4.02 12.88
CA TYR A 341 -10.85 4.04 14.19
C TYR A 341 -11.34 2.92 15.11
N ALA A 342 -12.66 2.67 15.14
CA ALA A 342 -13.23 1.58 15.94
C ALA A 342 -12.74 0.21 15.47
N TRP A 343 -12.68 -0.01 14.15
CA TRP A 343 -12.13 -1.22 13.57
C TRP A 343 -10.64 -1.37 13.90
N LEU A 344 -9.82 -0.34 13.68
CA LEU A 344 -8.38 -0.36 13.96
C LEU A 344 -8.09 -0.69 15.43
N LYS A 345 -8.84 -0.10 16.35
CA LYS A 345 -8.71 -0.40 17.77
C LYS A 345 -9.03 -1.86 18.09
N SER A 346 -10.07 -2.42 17.45
CA SER A 346 -10.44 -3.82 17.60
C SER A 346 -9.40 -4.75 16.99
N ASP A 347 -8.89 -4.44 15.82
CA ASP A 347 -7.87 -5.19 15.10
C ASP A 347 -6.57 -5.27 15.91
N LEU A 348 -6.03 -4.11 16.32
CA LEU A 348 -4.83 -4.02 17.16
C LEU A 348 -4.98 -4.76 18.50
N HIS A 349 -6.20 -4.78 19.08
CA HIS A 349 -6.46 -5.51 20.33
C HIS A 349 -6.41 -7.04 20.15
N GLN A 350 -6.63 -7.52 18.94
CA GLN A 350 -6.63 -8.95 18.60
C GLN A 350 -5.25 -9.45 18.17
N VAL A 351 -4.29 -8.56 17.93
CA VAL A 351 -2.93 -8.94 17.54
C VAL A 351 -2.26 -9.74 18.65
N ASP A 352 -1.95 -10.98 18.37
CA ASP A 352 -1.14 -11.84 19.24
C ASP A 352 0.35 -11.66 18.89
N ARG A 353 1.07 -10.92 19.72
CA ARG A 353 2.51 -10.61 19.52
C ARG A 353 3.43 -11.83 19.75
N GLU A 354 2.92 -12.95 20.26
CA GLU A 354 3.65 -14.21 20.31
C GLU A 354 3.59 -14.93 18.96
N VAL A 355 2.56 -14.66 18.15
CA VAL A 355 2.36 -15.22 16.80
C VAL A 355 2.87 -14.25 15.72
N THR A 356 2.48 -12.99 15.82
CA THR A 356 2.89 -11.92 14.90
C THR A 356 3.65 -10.84 15.67
N PRO A 357 4.94 -11.07 15.97
CA PRO A 357 5.76 -10.13 16.74
C PRO A 357 5.90 -8.77 16.07
N TRP A 358 5.83 -8.67 14.76
CA TRP A 358 5.92 -7.42 14.02
C TRP A 358 4.54 -6.89 13.65
N VAL A 359 4.34 -5.57 13.81
CA VAL A 359 3.17 -4.85 13.32
C VAL A 359 3.62 -3.72 12.41
N VAL A 360 3.18 -3.79 11.17
CA VAL A 360 3.47 -2.81 10.11
C VAL A 360 2.16 -2.12 9.72
N ALA A 361 2.11 -0.81 9.76
CA ALA A 361 0.96 -0.03 9.30
C ALA A 361 1.31 0.76 8.03
N THR A 362 0.30 1.00 7.19
CA THR A 362 0.48 1.67 5.91
C THR A 362 -0.72 2.55 5.60
N TRP A 363 -0.47 3.78 5.21
CA TRP A 363 -1.44 4.72 4.64
C TRP A 363 -0.72 5.69 3.70
N HIS A 364 -1.46 6.43 2.87
CA HIS A 364 -0.82 7.19 1.81
C HIS A 364 -0.04 8.43 2.28
N PRO A 365 -0.62 9.47 2.91
CA PRO A 365 0.12 10.70 3.24
C PRO A 365 0.91 10.59 4.55
N PRO A 366 2.17 11.06 4.59
CA PRO A 366 2.98 10.97 5.79
C PRO A 366 2.48 11.91 6.90
N TRP A 367 2.55 11.45 8.15
CA TRP A 367 2.33 12.32 9.32
C TRP A 367 3.58 13.13 9.68
N TYR A 368 4.74 12.57 9.43
CA TYR A 368 6.03 13.20 9.62
C TYR A 368 6.65 13.44 8.25
N ASN A 369 6.88 14.71 7.94
CA ASN A 369 7.40 15.15 6.66
C ASN A 369 8.23 16.41 6.87
N SER A 370 9.46 16.44 6.37
CA SER A 370 10.34 17.62 6.42
C SER A 370 10.48 18.34 5.09
N TYR A 371 9.84 17.85 4.01
CA TYR A 371 9.75 18.55 2.74
C TYR A 371 8.72 19.69 2.79
N SER A 372 8.87 20.69 1.91
CA SER A 372 7.91 21.80 1.81
C SER A 372 6.57 21.36 1.23
N SER A 373 6.60 20.42 0.30
CA SER A 373 5.42 19.80 -0.29
C SER A 373 4.68 19.01 0.77
N HIS A 374 3.35 19.19 0.87
CA HIS A 374 2.48 18.46 1.81
C HIS A 374 2.86 18.59 3.29
N TYR A 375 3.58 19.67 3.66
CA TYR A 375 4.07 19.87 5.03
C TYR A 375 2.92 20.01 6.02
N GLN A 376 2.85 19.14 7.02
CA GLN A 376 1.77 19.04 8.02
C GLN A 376 0.36 18.84 7.41
N GLU A 377 0.22 18.43 6.17
CA GLU A 377 -1.08 18.30 5.51
C GLU A 377 -2.01 17.33 6.27
N PHE A 378 -1.52 16.18 6.71
CA PHE A 378 -2.32 15.17 7.44
C PHE A 378 -2.15 15.20 8.97
N GLU A 379 -1.85 16.35 9.52
CA GLU A 379 -1.73 16.56 10.98
C GLU A 379 -3.03 16.21 11.73
N CYS A 380 -4.22 16.43 11.14
CA CYS A 380 -5.48 16.00 11.76
C CYS A 380 -5.53 14.48 11.96
N MET A 381 -5.15 13.69 10.96
CA MET A 381 -5.14 12.23 11.06
C MET A 381 -4.12 11.76 12.12
N ARG A 382 -2.92 12.37 12.15
CA ARG A 382 -1.92 12.09 13.18
C ARG A 382 -2.48 12.29 14.59
N GLN A 383 -3.09 13.44 14.86
CA GLN A 383 -3.66 13.75 16.17
C GLN A 383 -4.78 12.79 16.59
N GLN A 384 -5.52 12.24 15.63
CA GLN A 384 -6.56 11.26 15.92
C GLN A 384 -6.01 9.86 16.22
N MET A 385 -5.05 9.38 15.44
CA MET A 385 -4.69 7.96 15.39
C MET A 385 -3.33 7.60 16.01
N GLU A 386 -2.36 8.53 16.04
CA GLU A 386 -0.99 8.23 16.48
C GLU A 386 -0.93 7.62 17.89
N GLY A 387 -1.71 8.17 18.82
CA GLY A 387 -1.75 7.65 20.19
C GLY A 387 -2.21 6.20 20.29
N LEU A 388 -3.09 5.76 19.37
CA LEU A 388 -3.54 4.38 19.29
C LEU A 388 -2.43 3.46 18.78
N LEU A 389 -1.75 3.85 17.70
CA LEU A 389 -0.64 3.07 17.14
C LEU A 389 0.51 2.94 18.14
N TYR A 390 0.85 4.03 18.84
CA TYR A 390 1.86 4.04 19.89
C TYR A 390 1.48 3.12 21.05
N GLN A 391 0.23 3.20 21.54
CA GLN A 391 -0.28 2.37 22.63
C GLN A 391 -0.15 0.87 22.35
N TYR A 392 -0.35 0.46 21.10
CA TYR A 392 -0.27 -0.95 20.69
C TYR A 392 1.10 -1.34 20.11
N GLY A 393 2.08 -0.41 20.13
CA GLY A 393 3.46 -0.67 19.77
C GLY A 393 3.64 -1.04 18.30
N VAL A 394 3.00 -0.30 17.38
CA VAL A 394 3.28 -0.45 15.94
C VAL A 394 4.78 -0.20 15.71
N ASP A 395 5.42 -1.08 14.95
CA ASP A 395 6.88 -1.08 14.81
C ASP A 395 7.35 -0.18 13.66
N VAL A 396 6.67 -0.25 12.52
CA VAL A 396 7.02 0.46 11.28
C VAL A 396 5.76 1.00 10.62
N VAL A 397 5.88 2.18 10.04
CA VAL A 397 4.83 2.82 9.23
C VAL A 397 5.39 3.18 7.87
N PHE A 398 4.69 2.81 6.81
CA PHE A 398 5.01 3.22 5.44
C PHE A 398 3.97 4.20 4.90
N SER A 399 4.44 5.22 4.17
CA SER A 399 3.61 6.22 3.49
C SER A 399 4.22 6.62 2.14
N GLY A 400 3.44 7.30 1.31
CA GLY A 400 3.80 7.87 0.01
C GLY A 400 3.58 9.38 -0.03
N HIS A 401 2.91 9.88 -1.09
CA HIS A 401 2.39 11.25 -1.25
C HIS A 401 3.46 12.34 -1.42
N VAL A 402 4.47 12.37 -0.59
CA VAL A 402 5.65 13.23 -0.78
C VAL A 402 6.61 12.51 -1.72
N HIS A 403 6.87 13.13 -2.86
CA HIS A 403 7.63 12.49 -3.95
C HIS A 403 9.13 12.52 -3.65
N ALA A 404 9.52 11.83 -2.58
CA ALA A 404 10.89 11.69 -2.12
C ALA A 404 10.99 10.50 -1.16
N TYR A 405 12.20 10.12 -0.84
CA TYR A 405 12.48 9.20 0.25
C TYR A 405 12.77 9.97 1.54
N GLU A 406 12.08 9.63 2.63
CA GLU A 406 12.43 10.13 3.96
C GLU A 406 12.21 9.04 5.01
N ARG A 407 13.22 8.80 5.85
CA ARG A 407 13.14 7.88 6.99
C ARG A 407 13.32 8.65 8.30
N MET A 408 12.38 8.43 9.20
CA MET A 408 12.40 9.05 10.53
C MET A 408 13.15 8.17 11.54
N ASN A 409 13.70 8.79 12.56
CA ASN A 409 14.01 8.13 13.83
C ASN A 409 12.71 7.67 14.49
N ARG A 410 12.81 6.80 15.51
CA ARG A 410 11.65 6.49 16.34
C ARG A 410 11.13 7.77 17.00
N VAL A 411 9.86 8.07 16.76
CA VAL A 411 9.26 9.35 17.11
C VAL A 411 7.82 9.17 17.60
N PHE A 412 7.43 9.99 18.54
CA PHE A 412 6.05 10.16 18.99
C PHE A 412 5.81 11.64 19.30
N ASN A 413 4.75 12.21 18.75
CA ASN A 413 4.37 13.61 18.94
C ASN A 413 5.55 14.59 18.73
N TYR A 414 6.27 14.44 17.61
CA TYR A 414 7.45 15.24 17.20
C TYR A 414 8.64 15.18 18.18
N THR A 415 8.65 14.24 19.09
CA THR A 415 9.75 14.02 20.03
C THR A 415 10.34 12.63 19.81
N LEU A 416 11.68 12.53 19.84
CA LEU A 416 12.35 11.24 19.77
C LEU A 416 11.88 10.35 20.92
N ASP A 417 11.41 9.16 20.57
CA ASP A 417 10.90 8.18 21.54
C ASP A 417 11.33 6.77 21.11
N PRO A 418 12.12 6.05 21.93
CA PRO A 418 12.62 4.72 21.56
C PRO A 418 11.52 3.68 21.38
N CYS A 419 10.30 3.96 21.83
CA CYS A 419 9.13 3.10 21.69
C CYS A 419 8.16 3.58 20.58
N GLY A 420 8.45 4.71 19.95
CA GLY A 420 7.70 5.20 18.80
C GLY A 420 7.93 4.32 17.57
N PRO A 421 7.01 4.32 16.60
CA PRO A 421 7.22 3.68 15.31
C PRO A 421 8.40 4.31 14.55
N VAL A 422 9.01 3.55 13.64
CA VAL A 422 9.83 4.09 12.56
C VAL A 422 8.90 4.43 11.40
N TYR A 423 8.82 5.71 11.02
CA TYR A 423 8.06 6.14 9.85
C TYR A 423 8.99 6.22 8.64
N ILE A 424 8.50 5.78 7.49
CA ILE A 424 9.26 5.76 6.23
C ILE A 424 8.35 6.20 5.09
N THR A 425 8.71 7.29 4.44
CA THR A 425 8.05 7.78 3.24
C THR A 425 8.76 7.24 2.01
N VAL A 426 8.01 6.64 1.09
CA VAL A 426 8.45 6.06 -0.18
C VAL A 426 7.54 6.53 -1.33
N GLY A 427 7.28 7.85 -1.41
CA GLY A 427 6.52 8.47 -2.49
C GLY A 427 7.32 8.68 -3.78
N ASP A 428 8.41 7.98 -3.91
CA ASP A 428 9.43 8.15 -4.93
C ASP A 428 9.38 7.08 -6.04
N GLY A 429 8.21 6.46 -6.28
CA GLY A 429 8.06 5.36 -7.24
C GLY A 429 8.28 5.74 -8.70
N GLY A 430 8.12 7.02 -9.08
CA GLY A 430 8.44 7.42 -10.45
C GLY A 430 7.39 8.24 -11.19
N ASN A 431 6.38 8.75 -10.50
CA ASN A 431 5.22 9.43 -11.07
C ASN A 431 5.54 10.66 -11.95
N ILE A 432 4.49 11.21 -12.57
CA ILE A 432 4.61 12.32 -13.54
C ILE A 432 4.80 13.69 -12.87
N GLU A 433 4.47 13.85 -11.58
CA GLU A 433 4.51 15.15 -10.89
C GLU A 433 5.92 15.57 -10.47
N GLN A 434 6.91 14.73 -10.71
CA GLN A 434 8.33 14.95 -10.44
C GLN A 434 8.72 14.73 -8.96
N ILE A 435 10.03 14.66 -8.72
CA ILE A 435 10.63 14.56 -7.38
C ILE A 435 10.54 15.91 -6.65
N ASP A 436 10.18 15.85 -5.37
CA ASP A 436 10.28 16.96 -4.44
C ASP A 436 11.74 17.22 -4.04
N ILE A 437 12.13 18.47 -4.05
CA ILE A 437 13.54 18.87 -3.83
C ILE A 437 13.71 19.93 -2.73
N ASP A 438 12.64 20.59 -2.35
CA ASP A 438 12.64 21.67 -1.38
C ASP A 438 12.23 21.17 0.01
N HIS A 439 13.01 21.52 1.04
CA HIS A 439 12.71 21.15 2.41
C HIS A 439 12.12 22.34 3.18
N ALA A 440 11.20 22.07 4.10
CA ALA A 440 10.55 23.12 4.90
C ALA A 440 11.51 23.87 5.83
N ASP A 441 12.66 23.29 6.13
CA ASP A 441 13.74 23.88 6.91
C ASP A 441 14.78 24.64 6.07
N ASP A 442 14.67 24.63 4.73
CA ASP A 442 15.52 25.43 3.87
C ASP A 442 15.14 26.93 3.95
N PRO A 443 16.11 27.85 3.77
CA PRO A 443 15.82 29.27 3.74
C PRO A 443 14.72 29.62 2.73
N GLU A 444 13.69 30.32 3.19
CA GLU A 444 12.57 30.79 2.37
C GLU A 444 11.69 29.66 1.77
N LYS A 445 11.84 28.41 2.23
CA LYS A 445 11.07 27.25 1.75
C LYS A 445 10.00 26.76 2.74
N CYS A 446 9.91 27.35 3.92
CA CYS A 446 8.80 27.07 4.83
C CYS A 446 7.47 27.47 4.15
N PRO A 447 6.54 26.55 3.93
CA PRO A 447 5.25 26.88 3.32
C PRO A 447 4.40 27.75 4.25
N SER A 448 3.41 28.42 3.67
CA SER A 448 2.39 29.12 4.45
C SER A 448 1.46 28.10 5.12
N GLN A 449 0.91 28.44 6.29
CA GLN A 449 -0.14 27.61 6.92
C GLN A 449 -1.44 27.51 6.09
N SER A 450 -1.61 28.35 5.08
CA SER A 450 -2.71 28.23 4.12
C SER A 450 -2.42 27.29 2.94
N ASP A 451 -1.18 26.84 2.82
CA ASP A 451 -0.76 25.87 1.81
C ASP A 451 -0.99 24.43 2.32
N ASN A 452 -0.85 23.46 1.46
CA ASN A 452 -0.96 22.04 1.80
C ASN A 452 -2.28 21.71 2.55
N ILE A 453 -3.39 22.15 1.99
CA ILE A 453 -4.73 21.87 2.51
C ILE A 453 -5.15 20.49 2.02
N PRO A 454 -5.46 19.54 2.92
CA PRO A 454 -5.82 18.19 2.52
C PRO A 454 -7.18 18.16 1.81
N GLU A 455 -7.35 17.22 0.92
CA GLU A 455 -8.63 16.95 0.25
C GLU A 455 -9.68 16.34 1.19
N PHE A 456 -9.23 15.79 2.33
CA PHE A 456 -10.09 15.18 3.35
C PHE A 456 -9.63 15.51 4.77
N GLY A 457 -10.57 15.66 5.72
CA GLY A 457 -10.33 15.71 7.16
C GLY A 457 -10.11 17.09 7.75
N GLY A 458 -9.94 18.13 6.95
CA GLY A 458 -9.76 19.50 7.41
C GLY A 458 -8.31 19.83 7.78
N VAL A 459 -8.08 21.08 8.22
CA VAL A 459 -6.75 21.64 8.49
C VAL A 459 -6.49 21.69 9.99
N CYS A 460 -5.43 21.01 10.42
CA CYS A 460 -4.97 20.99 11.82
C CYS A 460 -3.53 21.50 11.98
N HIS A 461 -3.04 22.30 11.04
CA HIS A 461 -1.69 22.85 11.08
C HIS A 461 -1.38 23.46 12.44
N LEU A 462 -0.21 23.19 13.00
CA LEU A 462 0.20 23.65 14.30
C LEU A 462 1.57 24.33 14.28
N ASN A 463 1.76 25.28 15.17
CA ASN A 463 3.09 25.71 15.57
C ASN A 463 3.60 24.78 16.67
N PHE A 464 4.85 24.39 16.61
CA PHE A 464 5.44 23.48 17.58
C PHE A 464 5.37 24.07 19.00
N SER A 465 4.90 23.29 19.96
CA SER A 465 4.75 23.75 21.35
C SER A 465 6.03 23.62 22.18
N SER A 466 6.99 22.84 21.71
CA SER A 466 8.24 22.50 22.39
C SER A 466 9.39 22.30 21.40
N GLY A 467 10.59 22.01 21.91
CA GLY A 467 11.78 21.77 21.11
C GLY A 467 12.36 23.02 20.44
N PRO A 468 13.33 22.84 19.52
CA PRO A 468 14.02 23.93 18.84
C PRO A 468 13.10 24.81 17.98
N ALA A 469 12.03 24.24 17.43
CA ALA A 469 11.04 24.95 16.62
C ALA A 469 9.89 25.57 17.43
N LYS A 470 10.01 25.67 18.78
CA LYS A 470 8.92 26.18 19.60
C LYS A 470 8.41 27.54 19.12
N GLY A 471 7.10 27.62 18.90
CA GLY A 471 6.41 28.80 18.41
C GLY A 471 6.49 29.03 16.90
N LYS A 472 7.20 28.18 16.15
CA LYS A 472 7.33 28.24 14.69
C LYS A 472 6.48 27.17 14.05
N PHE A 473 6.09 27.40 12.79
CA PHE A 473 5.42 26.40 11.93
C PHE A 473 6.44 25.43 11.34
N CYS A 474 7.58 25.90 10.86
CA CYS A 474 8.67 25.05 10.36
C CYS A 474 9.87 25.05 11.32
N TRP A 475 10.67 24.00 11.23
CA TRP A 475 12.02 23.98 11.77
C TRP A 475 12.92 24.90 10.93
N ASP A 476 14.02 25.37 11.52
CA ASP A 476 15.06 26.15 10.82
C ASP A 476 16.31 25.31 10.49
N GLN A 477 16.23 24.02 10.70
CA GLN A 477 17.18 22.98 10.30
C GLN A 477 16.46 21.64 10.21
N GLN A 478 17.05 20.64 9.57
CA GLN A 478 16.47 19.29 9.53
C GLN A 478 16.14 18.82 10.96
N PRO A 479 14.88 18.43 11.24
CA PRO A 479 14.47 17.99 12.56
C PRO A 479 15.21 16.73 13.02
N GLU A 480 15.44 16.58 14.33
CA GLU A 480 16.08 15.39 14.91
C GLU A 480 15.30 14.10 14.63
N TRP A 481 13.99 14.18 14.42
CA TRP A 481 13.19 13.03 14.05
C TRP A 481 13.34 12.64 12.57
N SER A 482 13.79 13.50 11.67
CA SER A 482 14.11 13.21 10.28
C SER A 482 15.54 12.66 10.19
N ALA A 483 15.70 11.34 10.14
CA ALA A 483 17.00 10.70 10.19
C ALA A 483 17.75 10.75 8.86
N PHE A 484 17.04 10.50 7.75
CA PHE A 484 17.63 10.49 6.41
C PHE A 484 16.58 10.89 5.38
N ARG A 485 16.96 11.75 4.42
CA ARG A 485 16.12 12.14 3.28
C ARG A 485 16.93 12.29 2.00
N ASP A 486 16.34 11.84 0.89
CA ASP A 486 16.94 11.86 -0.44
C ASP A 486 15.88 12.18 -1.50
N SER A 487 16.15 13.21 -2.30
CA SER A 487 15.30 13.63 -3.42
C SER A 487 15.66 12.83 -4.68
N SER A 488 15.27 11.57 -4.73
CA SER A 488 15.57 10.66 -5.85
C SER A 488 14.47 9.61 -5.96
N PHE A 489 14.24 9.08 -7.16
CA PHE A 489 13.33 7.95 -7.35
C PHE A 489 13.91 6.65 -6.80
N GLY A 490 13.03 5.79 -6.28
CA GLY A 490 13.44 4.56 -5.63
C GLY A 490 12.30 3.62 -5.28
N HIS A 491 12.65 2.61 -4.50
CA HIS A 491 11.72 1.67 -3.84
C HIS A 491 12.37 1.07 -2.61
N GLY A 492 11.58 0.53 -1.70
CA GLY A 492 12.08 -0.08 -0.48
C GLY A 492 11.91 -1.59 -0.42
N ILE A 493 12.80 -2.25 0.32
CA ILE A 493 12.72 -3.68 0.64
C ILE A 493 12.83 -3.85 2.15
N LEU A 494 11.82 -4.47 2.75
CA LEU A 494 11.83 -4.90 4.15
C LEU A 494 12.08 -6.41 4.23
N GLU A 495 13.12 -6.80 4.95
CA GLU A 495 13.45 -8.19 5.26
C GLU A 495 13.36 -8.39 6.77
N VAL A 496 12.34 -9.10 7.25
CA VAL A 496 12.23 -9.44 8.66
C VAL A 496 13.14 -10.62 8.96
N ILE A 497 14.14 -10.39 9.80
CA ILE A 497 15.19 -11.37 10.09
C ILE A 497 14.78 -12.31 11.23
N ASN A 498 14.20 -11.74 12.30
CA ASN A 498 13.73 -12.49 13.46
C ASN A 498 12.75 -11.65 14.31
N LEU A 499 12.45 -12.11 15.52
CA LEU A 499 11.53 -11.48 16.47
C LEU A 499 11.85 -10.01 16.77
N THR A 500 13.11 -9.59 16.64
CA THR A 500 13.59 -8.28 17.11
C THR A 500 14.32 -7.46 16.06
N TYR A 501 14.69 -8.05 14.92
CA TYR A 501 15.43 -7.37 13.86
C TYR A 501 14.76 -7.51 12.51
N ALA A 502 14.64 -6.40 11.81
CA ALA A 502 14.33 -6.33 10.39
C ALA A 502 15.36 -5.45 9.68
N LEU A 503 15.73 -5.82 8.48
CA LEU A 503 16.57 -5.01 7.61
C LEU A 503 15.67 -4.22 6.68
N TRP A 504 15.82 -2.92 6.68
CA TRP A 504 15.25 -2.02 5.69
C TRP A 504 16.32 -1.57 4.73
N THR A 505 16.08 -1.73 3.42
CA THR A 505 16.94 -1.23 2.37
C THR A 505 16.11 -0.39 1.41
N TRP A 506 16.48 0.88 1.22
CA TRP A 506 15.96 1.71 0.16
C TRP A 506 16.92 1.67 -1.03
N HIS A 507 16.38 1.33 -2.19
CA HIS A 507 17.11 1.25 -3.45
C HIS A 507 16.86 2.50 -4.26
N ARG A 508 17.92 3.19 -4.60
CA ARG A 508 17.92 4.38 -5.43
C ARG A 508 17.93 3.97 -6.90
N ASN A 509 16.90 4.32 -7.64
CA ASN A 509 16.67 3.81 -8.99
C ASN A 509 17.12 4.75 -10.12
N GLN A 510 17.91 5.75 -9.82
CA GLN A 510 18.42 6.66 -10.85
C GLN A 510 19.50 5.97 -11.70
N ASP A 511 19.38 6.06 -13.01
CA ASP A 511 20.23 5.34 -13.99
C ASP A 511 21.73 5.57 -13.79
N ILE A 512 22.13 6.78 -13.36
CA ILE A 512 23.54 7.13 -13.13
C ILE A 512 24.19 6.34 -11.99
N TYR A 513 23.41 5.82 -11.08
CA TYR A 513 23.92 5.06 -9.92
C TYR A 513 23.97 3.55 -10.19
N GLY A 514 23.67 3.13 -11.40
CA GLY A 514 23.61 1.74 -11.76
C GLY A 514 22.35 1.02 -11.27
N GLU A 515 22.25 -0.24 -11.63
CA GLU A 515 21.11 -1.06 -11.28
C GLU A 515 21.09 -1.33 -9.78
N ASN A 516 19.92 -1.19 -9.18
CA ASN A 516 19.62 -1.63 -7.83
C ASN A 516 20.57 -1.10 -6.73
N SER A 517 20.98 0.15 -6.86
CA SER A 517 21.89 0.79 -5.92
C SER A 517 21.26 0.97 -4.54
N THR A 518 21.96 0.57 -3.48
CA THR A 518 21.55 0.88 -2.10
C THR A 518 21.72 2.38 -1.84
N GLY A 519 20.62 3.06 -1.53
CA GLY A 519 20.59 4.48 -1.18
C GLY A 519 20.64 4.72 0.33
N ASP A 520 19.85 3.94 1.08
CA ASP A 520 19.83 3.91 2.55
C ASP A 520 19.64 2.48 3.04
N GLN A 521 20.24 2.13 4.16
CA GLN A 521 20.06 0.81 4.76
C GLN A 521 20.22 0.88 6.27
N ILE A 522 19.26 0.31 7.01
CA ILE A 522 19.31 0.22 8.47
C ILE A 522 18.73 -1.11 8.97
N TYR A 523 19.12 -1.49 10.16
CA TYR A 523 18.36 -2.44 10.96
C TYR A 523 17.30 -1.71 11.79
N ILE A 524 16.05 -2.14 11.68
CA ILE A 524 14.97 -1.73 12.58
C ILE A 524 14.96 -2.71 13.74
N VAL A 525 15.20 -2.20 14.94
CA VAL A 525 15.33 -3.02 16.15
C VAL A 525 14.08 -2.88 17.00
N ARG A 526 13.41 -3.98 17.31
CA ARG A 526 12.35 -4.02 18.32
C ARG A 526 12.93 -4.26 19.70
N GLN A 527 12.41 -3.56 20.70
CA GLN A 527 12.83 -3.68 22.10
C GLN A 527 11.62 -3.97 23.01
N PRO A 528 10.97 -5.16 22.87
CA PRO A 528 9.73 -5.47 23.58
C PRO A 528 9.87 -5.39 25.10
N ASP A 529 11.04 -5.71 25.66
CA ASP A 529 11.31 -5.64 27.10
C ASP A 529 11.39 -4.20 27.62
N LYS A 530 11.80 -3.23 26.77
CA LYS A 530 11.85 -1.81 27.14
C LYS A 530 10.54 -1.08 26.82
N CYS A 531 9.87 -1.48 25.77
CA CYS A 531 8.64 -0.90 25.27
C CYS A 531 7.46 -1.83 25.57
N SER A 532 7.20 -2.05 26.84
CA SER A 532 6.05 -2.87 27.26
C SER A 532 4.76 -2.19 26.77
N LEU A 533 3.95 -2.96 26.07
CA LEU A 533 2.65 -2.54 25.61
C LEU A 533 1.82 -2.02 26.79
N HIS A 534 1.32 -0.80 26.71
CA HIS A 534 0.45 -0.21 27.74
C HIS A 534 -0.98 -0.79 27.72
N ILE A 535 -1.14 -2.02 27.26
CA ILE A 535 -2.44 -2.74 27.10
C ILE A 535 -3.09 -3.08 28.46
N GLY A 536 -2.43 -2.89 29.59
CA GLY A 536 -2.88 -3.44 30.87
C GLY A 536 -3.24 -2.48 31.99
N ASN A 537 -2.98 -1.19 31.92
CA ASN A 537 -3.09 -0.30 33.06
C ASN A 537 -4.03 0.91 32.87
N VAL A 538 -5.23 0.68 32.35
CA VAL A 538 -6.37 1.63 32.58
C VAL A 538 -7.07 1.34 33.90
N THR A 539 -6.57 0.38 34.70
CA THR A 539 -7.02 0.20 36.09
C THR A 539 -5.90 0.65 37.02
N SER A 540 -6.12 1.81 37.65
CA SER A 540 -5.37 2.38 38.77
C SER A 540 -4.05 3.11 38.46
N HIS A 541 -4.08 4.22 37.74
CA HIS A 541 -3.24 5.33 38.18
C HIS A 541 -4.03 6.16 39.19
N ASN A 542 -3.51 6.15 40.41
CA ASN A 542 -3.97 6.97 41.50
C ASN A 542 -4.21 8.41 41.05
N CYS A 543 -5.46 8.81 40.95
CA CYS A 543 -5.85 10.20 41.00
C CYS A 543 -5.59 10.68 42.43
N SER A 544 -4.36 11.06 42.73
CA SER A 544 -4.05 11.83 43.93
C SER A 544 -4.22 13.29 43.58
N HIS A 545 -5.32 13.84 44.08
CA HIS A 545 -5.67 15.26 44.25
C HIS A 545 -6.16 16.06 43.02
N SER A 546 -7.48 16.28 43.06
CA SER A 546 -8.25 17.41 42.55
C SER A 546 -8.34 17.65 41.05
N SER A 547 -9.30 17.00 40.42
CA SER A 547 -10.16 17.62 39.41
C SER A 547 -11.42 16.79 39.17
N THR A 548 -12.54 17.45 38.99
CA THR A 548 -13.90 16.95 38.81
C THR A 548 -14.13 16.23 37.47
N ASP A 549 -13.12 16.13 36.61
CA ASP A 549 -13.25 15.60 35.23
C ASP A 549 -13.07 14.09 35.10
N CYS A 550 -12.49 13.42 36.12
CA CYS A 550 -12.31 11.95 36.09
C CYS A 550 -13.59 11.15 36.38
N ALA A 551 -14.60 11.77 36.97
CA ALA A 551 -15.83 11.09 37.35
C ALA A 551 -16.86 10.98 36.21
N GLN A 552 -16.77 11.82 35.18
CA GLN A 552 -17.72 11.84 34.06
C GLN A 552 -17.40 10.83 32.96
N SER A 553 -16.14 10.45 32.73
CA SER A 553 -15.76 9.48 31.69
C SER A 553 -16.19 8.04 32.01
N ASN A 554 -16.17 7.66 33.30
CA ASN A 554 -16.56 6.31 33.72
C ASN A 554 -18.08 6.05 33.77
N GLN A 555 -18.89 7.12 33.79
CA GLN A 555 -20.35 6.97 33.77
C GLN A 555 -20.91 6.88 32.34
N SER A 556 -20.28 7.53 31.35
CA SER A 556 -20.71 7.47 29.97
C SER A 556 -20.43 6.10 29.30
N GLU A 557 -19.30 5.46 29.61
CA GLU A 557 -19.01 4.11 29.10
C GLU A 557 -19.93 3.03 29.69
N LYS A 558 -20.26 3.11 30.99
CA LYS A 558 -21.21 2.18 31.59
C LYS A 558 -22.66 2.36 31.11
N GLN A 559 -23.07 3.59 30.79
CA GLN A 559 -24.38 3.86 30.20
C GLN A 559 -24.47 3.42 28.74
N ALA A 560 -23.42 3.56 27.94
CA ALA A 560 -23.38 3.11 26.54
C ALA A 560 -23.49 1.58 26.44
N VAL A 561 -22.79 0.84 27.29
CA VAL A 561 -22.86 -0.64 27.33
C VAL A 561 -24.25 -1.11 27.82
N GLN A 562 -24.85 -0.41 28.79
CA GLN A 562 -26.19 -0.76 29.30
C GLN A 562 -27.31 -0.41 28.30
N MET A 563 -27.18 0.68 27.53
CA MET A 563 -28.12 1.02 26.43
C MET A 563 -27.99 0.05 25.24
N SER A 564 -26.81 -0.40 24.89
CA SER A 564 -26.62 -1.39 23.81
C SER A 564 -27.24 -2.73 24.14
N CYS A 565 -27.16 -3.22 25.39
CA CYS A 565 -27.85 -4.45 25.85
C CYS A 565 -29.37 -4.30 25.89
N LEU A 566 -29.89 -3.10 26.18
CA LEU A 566 -31.35 -2.86 26.21
C LEU A 566 -31.93 -2.75 24.78
N PHE A 567 -31.19 -2.23 23.82
CA PHE A 567 -31.64 -2.19 22.41
C PHE A 567 -31.66 -3.57 21.77
N THR A 568 -30.69 -4.41 22.04
CA THR A 568 -30.66 -5.81 21.52
C THR A 568 -31.78 -6.66 22.09
N THR A 569 -32.13 -6.48 23.34
CA THR A 569 -33.28 -7.19 23.94
C THR A 569 -34.64 -6.69 23.46
N LEU A 570 -34.77 -5.40 23.15
CA LEU A 570 -36.01 -4.84 22.60
C LEU A 570 -36.24 -5.25 21.13
N VAL A 571 -35.18 -5.33 20.31
CA VAL A 571 -35.30 -5.76 18.91
C VAL A 571 -35.59 -7.24 18.79
N LEU A 572 -34.99 -8.09 19.63
CA LEU A 572 -35.31 -9.53 19.69
C LEU A 572 -36.71 -9.80 20.26
N GLY A 573 -37.20 -9.01 21.21
CA GLY A 573 -38.56 -9.06 21.70
C GLY A 573 -39.63 -8.69 20.67
N SER A 574 -39.36 -7.70 19.83
CA SER A 574 -40.26 -7.24 18.77
C SER A 574 -40.39 -8.25 17.61
N ILE A 575 -39.32 -8.95 17.27
CA ILE A 575 -39.34 -9.99 16.22
C ILE A 575 -40.10 -11.22 16.69
N SER A 576 -40.05 -11.59 17.97
CA SER A 576 -40.82 -12.70 18.52
C SER A 576 -42.33 -12.41 18.55
N ILE A 577 -42.74 -11.16 18.75
CA ILE A 577 -44.16 -10.77 18.74
C ILE A 577 -44.73 -10.76 17.31
N ILE A 578 -43.94 -10.38 16.32
CA ILE A 578 -44.38 -10.35 14.90
C ILE A 578 -44.51 -11.78 14.36
N LEU A 579 -43.66 -12.72 14.75
CA LEU A 579 -43.76 -14.12 14.34
C LEU A 579 -44.92 -14.87 15.01
N SER A 580 -45.41 -14.45 16.19
CA SER A 580 -46.61 -15.05 16.83
C SER A 580 -47.93 -14.56 16.21
N PHE A 581 -47.98 -13.42 15.55
CA PHE A 581 -49.18 -12.92 14.89
C PHE A 581 -49.42 -13.44 13.47
N THR A 582 -48.37 -13.97 12.81
CA THR A 582 -48.45 -14.50 11.43
C THR A 582 -48.81 -16.00 11.36
N LEU A 583 -48.94 -16.72 12.50
CA LEU A 583 -49.31 -18.13 12.53
C LEU A 583 -50.80 -18.38 12.91
N HIS A 584 -51.64 -17.32 12.96
CA HIS A 584 -53.06 -17.47 13.28
C HIS A 584 -54.03 -16.97 12.20
N ILE A 585 -53.52 -16.71 10.96
CA ILE A 585 -54.39 -16.48 9.79
C ILE A 585 -53.78 -17.26 8.62
N TYR A 586 -54.11 -18.53 8.52
CA TYR A 586 -54.39 -19.46 7.44
C TYR A 586 -54.26 -20.88 7.93
#